data_31428e64a0dafba86d1fb52c64ec1234
#
_entry.id   31428e64a0dafba86d1fb52c64ec1234
#
_cell.length_a   1.000
_cell.length_b   1.000
_cell.length_c   1.000
_cell.angle_alpha   90.00
_cell.angle_beta   90.00
_cell.angle_gamma   90.00
#
_symmetry.space_group_name_H-M   'P 1'
#
loop_
_entity.id
_entity.type
_entity.pdbx_description
1 polymer ?
#
loop_
_entity_poly.entity_id
_entity_poly.type
_entity_poly.pdbx_seq_one_letter_code
_entity_poly.pdbx_strand_id
1 'polypeptide(L)'
;IEVFKKDEKLRLRDDIDYSKIDDNKLKDFYYKSHYKECRKKITDEEWDLYNKRKLNDKDIDKLIYERLDDEISEYTDSDKKAAYIYYLMNKGYSYAEKVIKNSDVTDAEYAYISENIDNLKGFNTKLDWERVYLYGDTFKSILGNVSSNTQGIPSELSEEYLKRGYTLDDRVGISYLEYQYEDYLRGTKAKYRLLSDNSYELVSE
;
A
#
# COMPACT_ATOMS: atom_id res chain seq x y z
N ILE A 1 -1.51 -13.83 3.14
CA ILE A 1 -0.50 -14.37 2.20
C ILE A 1 -0.96 -15.72 1.64
N GLU A 2 -1.38 -16.68 2.47
CA GLU A 2 -1.95 -17.95 1.98
C GLU A 2 -3.23 -17.76 1.14
N VAL A 3 -4.04 -16.77 1.46
CA VAL A 3 -5.23 -16.43 0.68
C VAL A 3 -4.85 -16.01 -0.74
N PHE A 4 -3.83 -15.19 -0.90
CA PHE A 4 -3.33 -14.77 -2.21
C PHE A 4 -2.69 -15.92 -3.02
N LYS A 5 -2.16 -16.95 -2.37
CA LYS A 5 -1.61 -18.14 -3.03
C LYS A 5 -2.67 -19.13 -3.51
N LYS A 6 -3.83 -19.19 -2.86
CA LYS A 6 -4.87 -20.20 -3.15
C LYS A 6 -5.88 -19.78 -4.21
N ASP A 7 -6.02 -18.51 -4.48
CA ASP A 7 -7.03 -18.01 -5.41
C ASP A 7 -6.40 -17.62 -6.74
N GLU A 8 -6.45 -18.53 -7.71
CA GLU A 8 -6.01 -18.27 -9.10
C GLU A 8 -6.80 -17.14 -9.79
N LYS A 9 -7.96 -16.76 -9.23
CA LYS A 9 -8.77 -15.63 -9.71
C LYS A 9 -8.22 -14.28 -9.26
N LEU A 10 -7.48 -14.24 -8.16
CA LEU A 10 -6.64 -13.11 -7.76
C LEU A 10 -5.33 -13.14 -8.55
N ARG A 11 -5.43 -13.11 -9.86
CA ARG A 11 -4.30 -12.71 -10.68
C ARG A 11 -4.05 -11.24 -10.36
N LEU A 12 -3.16 -11.00 -9.40
CA LEU A 12 -2.50 -9.71 -9.30
C LEU A 12 -2.02 -9.39 -10.71
N ARG A 13 -2.54 -8.32 -11.26
CA ARG A 13 -2.34 -7.98 -12.67
C ARG A 13 -0.86 -7.98 -13.02
N ASP A 14 -0.56 -8.23 -14.28
CA ASP A 14 0.80 -8.20 -14.84
C ASP A 14 1.45 -6.80 -14.76
N ASP A 15 0.67 -5.77 -14.40
CA ASP A 15 1.09 -4.38 -14.24
C ASP A 15 1.73 -4.06 -12.87
N ILE A 16 1.64 -4.94 -11.86
CA ILE A 16 2.46 -4.77 -10.67
C ILE A 16 3.90 -5.13 -11.04
N ASP A 17 4.71 -4.10 -11.16
CA ASP A 17 6.13 -4.25 -11.47
C ASP A 17 6.90 -4.86 -10.29
N TYR A 18 6.77 -6.18 -10.16
CA TYR A 18 7.49 -6.97 -9.17
C TYR A 18 8.97 -7.20 -9.55
N SER A 19 9.40 -6.74 -10.74
CA SER A 19 10.82 -6.74 -11.13
C SER A 19 11.68 -5.87 -10.21
N LYS A 20 11.05 -4.97 -9.47
CA LYS A 20 11.70 -4.12 -8.45
C LYS A 20 11.98 -4.84 -7.13
N ILE A 21 11.51 -6.08 -6.98
CA ILE A 21 11.85 -6.85 -5.80
C ILE A 21 13.24 -7.48 -5.98
N ASP A 22 14.15 -7.15 -5.08
CA ASP A 22 15.48 -7.74 -5.03
C ASP A 22 15.50 -9.00 -4.15
N ASP A 23 16.57 -9.79 -4.26
CA ASP A 23 16.73 -11.04 -3.54
C ASP A 23 16.65 -10.84 -2.01
N ASN A 24 17.12 -9.71 -1.48
CA ASN A 24 17.03 -9.44 -0.05
C ASN A 24 15.58 -9.32 0.42
N LYS A 25 14.70 -8.73 -0.39
CA LYS A 25 13.25 -8.64 -0.08
C LYS A 25 12.58 -10.00 -0.19
N LEU A 26 12.99 -10.83 -1.16
CA LEU A 26 12.52 -12.21 -1.26
C LEU A 26 12.95 -13.04 -0.03
N LYS A 27 14.20 -12.91 0.39
CA LYS A 27 14.73 -13.56 1.60
C LYS A 27 14.01 -13.08 2.87
N ASP A 28 13.73 -11.78 3.00
CA ASP A 28 12.96 -11.24 4.13
C ASP A 28 11.56 -11.84 4.18
N PHE A 29 10.88 -11.93 3.04
CA PHE A 29 9.57 -12.56 2.93
C PHE A 29 9.62 -14.04 3.30
N TYR A 30 10.60 -14.79 2.78
CA TYR A 30 10.78 -16.20 3.10
C TYR A 30 11.05 -16.39 4.59
N TYR A 31 11.99 -15.63 5.15
CA TYR A 31 12.36 -15.70 6.57
C TYR A 31 11.17 -15.44 7.49
N LYS A 32 10.37 -14.41 7.21
CA LYS A 32 9.17 -14.11 8.03
C LYS A 32 8.08 -15.18 7.91
N SER A 33 7.94 -15.78 6.73
CA SER A 33 6.96 -16.84 6.49
C SER A 33 7.37 -18.18 7.11
N HIS A 34 8.68 -18.48 7.16
CA HIS A 34 9.25 -19.76 7.58
C HIS A 34 10.25 -19.59 8.73
N TYR A 35 9.96 -18.69 9.65
CA TYR A 35 10.88 -18.29 10.71
C TYR A 35 11.51 -19.45 11.46
N LYS A 36 10.69 -20.47 11.86
CA LYS A 36 11.15 -21.62 12.63
C LYS A 36 12.09 -22.53 11.82
N GLU A 37 11.81 -22.72 10.55
CA GLU A 37 12.63 -23.51 9.64
C GLU A 37 13.97 -22.82 9.36
N CYS A 38 13.92 -21.53 9.09
CA CYS A 38 15.12 -20.74 8.87
C CYS A 38 16.09 -20.76 10.05
N ARG A 39 15.57 -20.70 11.27
CA ARG A 39 16.40 -20.78 12.48
C ARG A 39 17.07 -22.13 12.69
N LYS A 40 16.55 -23.21 12.12
CA LYS A 40 17.20 -24.54 12.12
C LYS A 40 18.43 -24.61 11.22
N LYS A 41 18.61 -23.61 10.32
CA LYS A 41 19.80 -23.51 9.46
C LYS A 41 21.03 -23.00 10.20
N ILE A 42 20.88 -22.49 11.43
CA ILE A 42 21.97 -22.05 12.28
C ILE A 42 22.54 -23.28 13.00
N THR A 43 23.85 -23.43 12.97
CA THR A 43 24.57 -24.56 13.58
C THR A 43 24.65 -24.43 15.13
N ASP A 44 24.89 -25.53 15.79
CA ASP A 44 25.04 -25.54 17.26
C ASP A 44 26.23 -24.67 17.70
N GLU A 45 27.30 -24.61 16.90
CA GLU A 45 28.47 -23.77 17.17
C GLU A 45 28.11 -22.27 17.08
N GLU A 46 27.30 -21.87 16.12
CA GLU A 46 26.86 -20.49 15.97
C GLU A 46 25.88 -20.11 17.10
N TRP A 47 25.02 -21.03 17.51
CA TRP A 47 24.18 -20.84 18.70
C TRP A 47 25.01 -20.70 19.99
N ASP A 48 26.07 -21.44 20.10
CA ASP A 48 27.02 -21.30 21.22
C ASP A 48 27.71 -19.95 21.24
N LEU A 49 28.08 -19.43 20.06
CA LEU A 49 28.65 -18.09 19.93
C LEU A 49 27.62 -17.00 20.27
N TYR A 50 26.36 -17.18 19.85
CA TYR A 50 25.27 -16.27 20.21
C TYR A 50 25.04 -16.26 21.73
N ASN A 51 24.96 -17.43 22.36
CA ASN A 51 24.79 -17.57 23.82
C ASN A 51 25.96 -16.94 24.61
N LYS A 52 27.17 -16.98 24.05
CA LYS A 52 28.35 -16.33 24.61
C LYS A 52 28.45 -14.83 24.27
N ARG A 53 27.37 -14.25 23.66
CA ARG A 53 27.29 -12.85 23.22
C ARG A 53 28.39 -12.41 22.23
N LYS A 54 28.96 -13.33 21.47
CA LYS A 54 29.91 -13.07 20.40
C LYS A 54 29.22 -12.78 19.07
N LEU A 55 27.99 -13.26 18.91
CA LEU A 55 27.07 -12.93 17.83
C LEU A 55 25.82 -12.27 18.43
N ASN A 56 25.19 -11.37 17.68
CA ASN A 56 23.94 -10.73 18.03
C ASN A 56 22.81 -11.16 17.04
N ASP A 57 21.59 -10.70 17.26
CA ASP A 57 20.44 -11.06 16.39
C ASP A 57 20.67 -10.71 14.93
N LYS A 58 21.32 -9.58 14.64
CA LYS A 58 21.62 -9.17 13.25
C LYS A 58 22.63 -10.09 12.59
N ASP A 59 23.58 -10.62 13.35
CA ASP A 59 24.57 -11.57 12.83
C ASP A 59 23.89 -12.90 12.49
N ILE A 60 22.99 -13.37 13.36
CA ILE A 60 22.16 -14.58 13.11
C ILE A 60 21.29 -14.38 11.89
N ASP A 61 20.58 -13.26 11.79
CA ASP A 61 19.75 -12.95 10.62
C ASP A 61 20.58 -12.95 9.34
N LYS A 62 21.77 -12.35 9.35
CA LYS A 62 22.68 -12.33 8.22
C LYS A 62 23.10 -13.74 7.79
N LEU A 63 23.51 -14.58 8.74
CA LEU A 63 23.85 -15.98 8.44
C LEU A 63 22.68 -16.76 7.83
N ILE A 64 21.46 -16.51 8.31
CA ILE A 64 20.26 -17.10 7.72
C ILE A 64 20.08 -16.62 6.29
N TYR A 65 20.12 -15.29 6.04
CA TYR A 65 19.94 -14.74 4.69
C TYR A 65 20.97 -15.28 3.68
N GLU A 66 22.22 -15.49 4.11
CA GLU A 66 23.26 -16.08 3.26
C GLU A 66 22.95 -17.54 2.85
N ARG A 67 22.05 -18.22 3.58
CA ARG A 67 21.67 -19.63 3.35
C ARG A 67 20.29 -19.80 2.72
N LEU A 68 19.70 -18.74 2.18
CA LEU A 68 18.36 -18.77 1.59
C LEU A 68 18.35 -18.66 0.06
N ASP A 69 19.52 -18.71 -0.60
CA ASP A 69 19.60 -18.55 -2.06
C ASP A 69 18.85 -19.67 -2.81
N ASP A 70 18.96 -20.90 -2.33
CA ASP A 70 18.30 -22.04 -2.95
C ASP A 70 16.78 -21.93 -2.84
N GLU A 71 16.27 -21.53 -1.65
CA GLU A 71 14.82 -21.41 -1.40
C GLU A 71 14.16 -20.31 -2.23
N ILE A 72 14.83 -19.17 -2.39
CA ILE A 72 14.27 -18.09 -3.21
C ILE A 72 14.37 -18.37 -4.70
N SER A 73 15.30 -19.24 -5.12
CA SER A 73 15.44 -19.65 -6.54
C SER A 73 14.23 -20.44 -7.03
N GLU A 74 13.53 -21.14 -6.14
CA GLU A 74 12.32 -21.91 -6.42
C GLU A 74 11.04 -21.04 -6.48
N TYR A 75 11.13 -19.73 -6.19
CA TYR A 75 9.98 -18.84 -6.15
C TYR A 75 9.36 -18.64 -7.53
N THR A 76 8.06 -18.93 -7.60
CA THR A 76 7.23 -18.64 -8.76
C THR A 76 6.92 -17.14 -8.85
N ASP A 77 6.38 -16.71 -9.99
CA ASP A 77 5.91 -15.31 -10.15
C ASP A 77 4.84 -14.94 -9.12
N SER A 78 4.01 -15.90 -8.72
CA SER A 78 3.02 -15.70 -7.64
C SER A 78 3.70 -15.44 -6.29
N ASP A 79 4.78 -16.16 -5.98
CA ASP A 79 5.53 -15.95 -4.75
C ASP A 79 6.24 -14.58 -4.74
N LYS A 80 6.80 -14.17 -5.88
CA LYS A 80 7.42 -12.85 -6.05
C LYS A 80 6.40 -11.72 -5.89
N LYS A 81 5.20 -11.88 -6.46
CA LYS A 81 4.10 -10.93 -6.28
C LYS A 81 3.68 -10.82 -4.81
N ALA A 82 3.54 -11.96 -4.11
CA ALA A 82 3.23 -12.00 -2.69
C ALA A 82 4.32 -11.32 -1.84
N ALA A 83 5.58 -11.57 -2.15
CA ALA A 83 6.71 -10.93 -1.49
C ALA A 83 6.73 -9.41 -1.74
N TYR A 84 6.37 -8.97 -2.94
CA TYR A 84 6.28 -7.54 -3.25
C TYR A 84 5.16 -6.85 -2.46
N ILE A 85 3.98 -7.47 -2.36
CA ILE A 85 2.89 -6.95 -1.52
C ILE A 85 3.34 -6.87 -0.07
N TYR A 86 3.97 -7.92 0.44
CA TYR A 86 4.52 -7.93 1.80
C TYR A 86 5.51 -6.78 2.03
N TYR A 87 6.40 -6.54 1.07
CA TYR A 87 7.31 -5.40 1.11
C TYR A 87 6.57 -4.06 1.17
N LEU A 88 5.55 -3.86 0.33
CA LEU A 88 4.75 -2.63 0.33
C LEU A 88 4.04 -2.41 1.68
N MET A 89 3.50 -3.47 2.27
CA MET A 89 2.85 -3.41 3.58
C MET A 89 3.79 -2.99 4.71
N ASN A 90 5.08 -3.34 4.60
CA ASN A 90 6.08 -3.05 5.63
C ASN A 90 6.92 -1.80 5.33
N LYS A 91 6.74 -1.16 4.18
CA LYS A 91 7.51 0.01 3.78
C LYS A 91 7.13 1.25 4.61
N GLY A 92 8.11 1.94 5.16
CA GLY A 92 7.95 3.20 5.88
C GLY A 92 7.41 3.04 7.30
N TYR A 93 6.67 4.03 7.80
CA TYR A 93 6.19 4.07 9.18
C TYR A 93 5.11 3.02 9.46
N SER A 94 5.26 2.25 10.54
CA SER A 94 4.44 1.05 10.81
C SER A 94 2.94 1.32 10.95
N TYR A 95 2.55 2.48 11.45
CA TYR A 95 1.15 2.86 11.69
C TYR A 95 0.52 3.68 10.55
N ALA A 96 1.27 3.96 9.48
CA ALA A 96 0.72 4.66 8.32
C ALA A 96 -0.03 3.69 7.40
N GLU A 97 -1.09 4.18 6.78
CA GLU A 97 -1.74 3.46 5.67
C GLU A 97 -0.74 3.16 4.55
N LYS A 98 -0.85 1.97 3.97
CA LYS A 98 0.01 1.52 2.88
C LYS A 98 -0.83 1.33 1.62
N VAL A 99 -0.48 2.07 0.59
CA VAL A 99 -1.10 1.88 -0.72
C VAL A 99 -0.45 0.67 -1.39
N ILE A 100 -1.24 -0.36 -1.64
CA ILE A 100 -0.81 -1.57 -2.34
C ILE A 100 -1.01 -1.39 -3.84
N LYS A 101 -2.19 -0.91 -4.25
CA LYS A 101 -2.54 -0.64 -5.64
C LYS A 101 -3.48 0.55 -5.70
N ASN A 102 -3.15 1.56 -6.51
CA ASN A 102 -3.91 2.80 -6.65
C ASN A 102 -4.21 3.20 -8.09
N SER A 103 -3.85 2.36 -9.06
CA SER A 103 -4.15 2.57 -10.46
C SER A 103 -4.70 1.29 -11.07
N ASP A 104 -5.55 1.45 -12.08
CA ASP A 104 -6.14 0.33 -12.83
C ASP A 104 -6.74 -0.79 -11.98
N VAL A 105 -7.31 -0.46 -10.84
CA VAL A 105 -8.05 -1.41 -10.00
C VAL A 105 -9.32 -1.81 -10.73
N THR A 106 -9.49 -3.11 -10.94
CA THR A 106 -10.69 -3.64 -11.59
C THR A 106 -11.84 -3.78 -10.61
N ASP A 107 -13.09 -3.73 -11.12
CA ASP A 107 -14.28 -3.96 -10.29
C ASP A 107 -14.24 -5.33 -9.60
N ALA A 108 -13.66 -6.34 -10.23
CA ALA A 108 -13.51 -7.68 -9.65
C ALA A 108 -12.52 -7.69 -8.47
N GLU A 109 -11.41 -6.97 -8.55
CA GLU A 109 -10.45 -6.82 -7.44
C GLU A 109 -11.08 -6.05 -6.28
N TYR A 110 -11.78 -4.96 -6.60
CA TYR A 110 -12.49 -4.18 -5.60
C TYR A 110 -13.56 -5.02 -4.88
N ALA A 111 -14.42 -5.71 -5.64
CA ALA A 111 -15.47 -6.57 -5.09
C ALA A 111 -14.88 -7.69 -4.21
N TYR A 112 -13.83 -8.35 -4.70
CA TYR A 112 -13.19 -9.43 -3.94
C TYR A 112 -12.67 -8.96 -2.58
N ILE A 113 -11.93 -7.84 -2.53
CA ILE A 113 -11.42 -7.31 -1.26
C ILE A 113 -12.57 -6.90 -0.35
N SER A 114 -13.58 -6.21 -0.89
CA SER A 114 -14.73 -5.72 -0.11
C SER A 114 -15.58 -6.86 0.48
N GLU A 115 -15.77 -7.94 -0.28
CA GLU A 115 -16.52 -9.11 0.17
C GLU A 115 -15.75 -9.98 1.18
N ASN A 116 -14.43 -9.93 1.16
CA ASN A 116 -13.57 -10.75 2.02
C ASN A 116 -12.86 -9.95 3.12
N ILE A 117 -13.33 -8.76 3.45
CA ILE A 117 -12.66 -7.86 4.40
C ILE A 117 -12.45 -8.50 5.77
N ASP A 118 -13.37 -9.33 6.23
CA ASP A 118 -13.27 -10.04 7.51
C ASP A 118 -12.14 -11.07 7.55
N ASN A 119 -11.82 -11.65 6.39
CA ASN A 119 -10.74 -12.61 6.21
C ASN A 119 -9.40 -11.92 5.89
N LEU A 120 -9.44 -10.74 5.30
CA LEU A 120 -8.30 -9.92 4.88
C LEU A 120 -8.00 -8.82 5.91
N LYS A 121 -7.81 -9.21 7.16
CA LYS A 121 -7.58 -8.25 8.26
C LYS A 121 -6.43 -7.29 7.94
N GLY A 122 -6.71 -6.01 8.02
CA GLY A 122 -5.75 -4.94 7.73
C GLY A 122 -5.72 -4.50 6.27
N PHE A 123 -6.49 -5.11 5.39
CA PHE A 123 -6.75 -4.59 4.04
C PHE A 123 -8.06 -3.82 4.01
N ASN A 124 -8.10 -2.78 3.18
CA ASN A 124 -9.30 -2.01 2.93
C ASN A 124 -9.30 -1.50 1.48
N THR A 125 -10.48 -1.18 0.99
CA THR A 125 -10.66 -0.50 -0.29
C THR A 125 -11.09 0.94 -0.03
N LYS A 126 -10.53 1.87 -0.80
CA LYS A 126 -10.91 3.28 -0.74
C LYS A 126 -11.25 3.74 -2.14
N LEU A 127 -12.45 4.29 -2.29
CA LEU A 127 -12.82 4.96 -3.54
C LEU A 127 -12.02 6.25 -3.68
N ASP A 128 -11.51 6.45 -4.85
CA ASP A 128 -10.79 7.66 -5.23
C ASP A 128 -11.27 8.11 -6.62
N TRP A 129 -10.93 9.31 -7.01
CA TRP A 129 -11.31 9.86 -8.30
C TRP A 129 -10.08 10.46 -9.00
N GLU A 130 -10.11 10.46 -10.31
CA GLU A 130 -9.07 11.04 -11.12
C GLU A 130 -9.68 12.01 -12.14
N ARG A 131 -8.99 13.12 -12.37
CA ARG A 131 -9.41 14.08 -13.37
C ARG A 131 -8.97 13.60 -14.77
N VAL A 132 -9.94 13.26 -15.60
CA VAL A 132 -9.71 12.83 -16.98
C VAL A 132 -9.94 13.98 -17.94
N TYR A 133 -8.96 14.28 -18.77
CA TYR A 133 -9.08 15.29 -19.83
C TYR A 133 -9.46 14.59 -21.14
N LEU A 134 -10.74 14.67 -21.52
CA LEU A 134 -11.30 13.96 -22.67
C LEU A 134 -10.62 14.28 -24.01
N TYR A 135 -10.05 15.46 -24.12
CA TYR A 135 -9.37 15.93 -25.34
C TYR A 135 -7.84 15.99 -25.18
N GLY A 136 -7.29 15.16 -24.30
CA GLY A 136 -5.87 15.13 -24.00
C GLY A 136 -5.37 16.47 -23.44
N ASP A 137 -4.28 16.98 -23.97
CA ASP A 137 -3.70 18.26 -23.51
C ASP A 137 -4.42 19.52 -24.04
N THR A 138 -5.41 19.34 -24.93
CA THR A 138 -6.21 20.44 -25.41
C THR A 138 -7.00 21.06 -24.27
N PHE A 139 -6.89 22.39 -24.11
CA PHE A 139 -7.47 23.15 -23.00
C PHE A 139 -6.91 22.89 -21.61
N LYS A 140 -5.98 21.97 -21.42
CA LYS A 140 -5.39 21.68 -20.11
C LYS A 140 -4.74 22.92 -19.49
N SER A 141 -4.12 23.77 -20.31
CA SER A 141 -3.55 25.06 -19.89
C SER A 141 -4.57 26.11 -19.45
N ILE A 142 -5.85 25.91 -19.79
CA ILE A 142 -6.96 26.80 -19.39
C ILE A 142 -7.68 26.17 -18.18
N LEU A 143 -7.96 24.86 -18.24
CA LEU A 143 -8.64 24.15 -17.19
C LEU A 143 -7.80 24.10 -15.92
N GLY A 144 -6.51 23.86 -16.05
CA GLY A 144 -5.60 23.75 -14.92
C GLY A 144 -5.45 22.33 -14.39
N ASN A 145 -4.87 22.22 -13.23
CA ASN A 145 -4.57 20.93 -12.58
C ASN A 145 -5.22 20.84 -11.20
N VAL A 146 -5.47 19.61 -10.78
CA VAL A 146 -5.86 19.24 -9.43
C VAL A 146 -4.66 18.57 -8.75
N SER A 147 -4.50 18.78 -7.47
CA SER A 147 -3.44 18.10 -6.69
C SER A 147 -3.64 16.58 -6.69
N SER A 148 -2.55 15.83 -6.56
CA SER A 148 -2.64 14.37 -6.44
C SER A 148 -3.05 13.96 -5.01
N ASN A 149 -3.52 12.72 -4.85
CA ASN A 149 -3.86 12.15 -3.55
C ASN A 149 -2.66 12.04 -2.59
N THR A 150 -1.44 11.99 -3.12
CA THR A 150 -0.21 11.97 -2.33
C THR A 150 0.31 13.36 -1.99
N GLN A 151 -0.09 14.35 -2.76
CA GLN A 151 0.29 15.76 -2.56
C GLN A 151 -0.65 16.46 -1.58
N GLY A 152 -1.96 16.14 -1.67
CA GLY A 152 -2.97 16.85 -0.91
C GLY A 152 -3.00 18.34 -1.21
N ILE A 153 -3.35 19.16 -0.22
CA ILE A 153 -3.33 20.62 -0.34
C ILE A 153 -1.89 21.13 -0.34
N PRO A 154 -1.47 21.91 -1.36
CA PRO A 154 -0.17 22.58 -1.34
C PRO A 154 0.02 23.43 -0.09
N SER A 155 1.25 23.46 0.46
CA SER A 155 1.57 24.16 1.69
C SER A 155 1.20 25.64 1.68
N GLU A 156 1.34 26.28 0.52
CA GLU A 156 1.04 27.70 0.28
C GLU A 156 -0.45 28.02 0.39
N LEU A 157 -1.30 27.04 0.11
CA LEU A 157 -2.77 27.16 0.12
C LEU A 157 -3.40 26.53 1.38
N SER A 158 -2.62 25.87 2.21
CA SER A 158 -3.12 25.06 3.33
C SER A 158 -3.93 25.88 4.34
N GLU A 159 -3.45 27.04 4.72
CA GLU A 159 -4.14 27.91 5.71
C GLU A 159 -5.53 28.34 5.23
N GLU A 160 -5.64 28.71 3.97
CA GLU A 160 -6.90 29.15 3.35
C GLU A 160 -7.89 27.97 3.26
N TYR A 161 -7.46 26.83 2.72
CA TYR A 161 -8.32 25.67 2.54
C TYR A 161 -8.77 25.02 3.86
N LEU A 162 -7.90 24.98 4.88
CA LEU A 162 -8.27 24.49 6.21
C LEU A 162 -9.35 25.36 6.85
N LYS A 163 -9.28 26.70 6.70
CA LYS A 163 -10.35 27.61 7.15
C LYS A 163 -11.68 27.37 6.44
N ARG A 164 -11.64 26.86 5.21
CA ARG A 164 -12.81 26.53 4.38
C ARG A 164 -13.34 25.11 4.64
N GLY A 165 -12.77 24.39 5.64
CA GLY A 165 -13.22 23.05 6.05
C GLY A 165 -12.64 21.89 5.26
N TYR A 166 -11.55 22.11 4.54
CA TYR A 166 -10.78 21.05 3.90
C TYR A 166 -9.86 20.35 4.91
N THR A 167 -9.40 19.17 4.56
CA THR A 167 -8.33 18.44 5.27
C THR A 167 -7.06 18.44 4.40
N LEU A 168 -5.89 18.27 5.02
CA LEU A 168 -4.61 18.34 4.30
C LEU A 168 -4.50 17.33 3.16
N ASP A 169 -5.20 16.21 3.26
CA ASP A 169 -5.20 15.14 2.25
C ASP A 169 -6.18 15.38 1.11
N ASP A 170 -6.98 16.45 1.17
CA ASP A 170 -7.94 16.74 0.13
C ASP A 170 -7.25 17.12 -1.18
N ARG A 171 -7.81 16.64 -2.28
CA ARG A 171 -7.44 17.10 -3.61
C ARG A 171 -8.15 18.42 -3.90
N VAL A 172 -7.39 19.39 -4.34
CA VAL A 172 -7.87 20.72 -4.66
C VAL A 172 -7.36 21.20 -6.01
N GLY A 173 -8.11 22.06 -6.66
CA GLY A 173 -7.63 22.78 -7.82
C GLY A 173 -6.41 23.64 -7.46
N ILE A 174 -5.32 23.49 -8.20
CA ILE A 174 -4.05 24.17 -7.91
C ILE A 174 -3.67 25.21 -8.98
N SER A 175 -4.41 25.25 -10.07
CA SER A 175 -4.15 26.24 -11.13
C SER A 175 -5.38 26.53 -11.98
N TYR A 176 -5.41 27.72 -12.58
CA TYR A 176 -6.39 28.20 -13.56
C TYR A 176 -7.85 28.00 -13.14
N LEU A 177 -8.70 27.44 -14.01
CA LEU A 177 -10.13 27.28 -13.72
C LEU A 177 -10.38 26.29 -12.58
N GLU A 178 -9.62 25.20 -12.46
CA GLU A 178 -9.76 24.26 -11.35
C GLU A 178 -9.54 24.96 -9.99
N TYR A 179 -8.54 25.83 -9.88
CA TYR A 179 -8.31 26.63 -8.67
C TYR A 179 -9.40 27.70 -8.47
N GLN A 180 -9.77 28.43 -9.52
CA GLN A 180 -10.71 29.55 -9.44
C GLN A 180 -12.14 29.10 -9.06
N TYR A 181 -12.53 27.92 -9.54
CA TYR A 181 -13.88 27.38 -9.34
C TYR A 181 -13.92 26.21 -8.35
N GLU A 182 -12.88 26.02 -7.56
CA GLU A 182 -12.78 24.92 -6.59
C GLU A 182 -14.01 24.80 -5.69
N ASP A 183 -14.55 25.91 -5.19
CA ASP A 183 -15.73 25.92 -4.32
C ASP A 183 -16.99 25.34 -4.98
N TYR A 184 -17.07 25.46 -6.30
CA TYR A 184 -18.20 24.91 -7.06
C TYR A 184 -17.96 23.49 -7.53
N LEU A 185 -16.70 23.12 -7.75
CA LEU A 185 -16.32 21.82 -8.30
C LEU A 185 -16.19 20.73 -7.24
N ARG A 186 -15.87 21.08 -6.00
CA ARG A 186 -15.61 20.12 -4.93
C ARG A 186 -16.81 19.28 -4.50
N GLY A 187 -18.04 19.76 -4.77
CA GLY A 187 -19.25 19.16 -4.22
C GLY A 187 -19.34 19.24 -2.70
N THR A 188 -20.18 18.42 -2.10
CA THR A 188 -20.38 18.34 -0.65
C THR A 188 -19.87 17.01 -0.12
N LYS A 189 -19.08 17.03 0.94
CA LYS A 189 -18.59 15.81 1.58
C LYS A 189 -19.67 15.20 2.46
N ALA A 190 -19.96 13.93 2.24
CA ALA A 190 -20.77 13.16 3.16
C ALA A 190 -20.02 12.97 4.49
N LYS A 191 -20.70 13.17 5.60
CA LYS A 191 -20.16 12.95 6.95
C LYS A 191 -20.77 11.70 7.56
N TYR A 192 -19.92 10.77 7.95
CA TYR A 192 -20.33 9.53 8.60
C TYR A 192 -19.87 9.50 10.04
N ARG A 193 -20.70 8.94 10.90
CA ARG A 193 -20.37 8.65 12.30
C ARG A 193 -20.21 7.13 12.45
N LEU A 194 -19.09 6.71 13.03
CA LEU A 194 -18.89 5.32 13.42
C LEU A 194 -19.75 5.01 14.65
N LEU A 195 -20.53 3.96 14.57
CA LEU A 195 -21.33 3.44 15.68
C LEU A 195 -20.58 2.35 16.46
N SER A 196 -21.09 2.02 17.64
CA SER A 196 -20.49 1.03 18.55
C SER A 196 -20.47 -0.40 17.99
N ASP A 197 -21.29 -0.70 17.00
CA ASP A 197 -21.35 -1.98 16.27
C ASP A 197 -20.45 -2.03 15.04
N ASN A 198 -19.55 -1.04 14.88
CA ASN A 198 -18.69 -0.84 13.71
C ASN A 198 -19.43 -0.53 12.40
N SER A 199 -20.70 -0.21 12.43
CA SER A 199 -21.42 0.34 11.28
C SER A 199 -21.20 1.85 11.17
N TYR A 200 -21.53 2.41 9.98
CA TYR A 200 -21.46 3.85 9.74
C TYR A 200 -22.87 4.42 9.53
N GLU A 201 -23.14 5.52 10.21
CA GLU A 201 -24.36 6.31 10.02
C GLU A 201 -24.03 7.59 9.27
N LEU A 202 -24.76 7.86 8.18
CA LEU A 202 -24.67 9.14 7.45
C LEU A 202 -25.24 10.26 8.33
N VAL A 203 -24.41 11.25 8.63
CA VAL A 203 -24.80 12.37 9.49
C VAL A 203 -25.26 13.58 8.67
N SER A 204 -24.61 13.84 7.53
CA SER A 204 -24.97 14.90 6.58
C SER A 204 -24.40 14.65 5.20
N GLU A 205 -25.11 15.09 4.20
CA GLU A 205 -24.67 15.22 2.80
C GLU A 205 -24.32 16.66 2.51
#